data_a9c1364aa4cdf24ce0bcedd20655168a
#
_entry.id   a9c1364aa4cdf24ce0bcedd20655168a
#
_cell.length_a   1.000
_cell.length_b   1.000
_cell.length_c   1.000
_cell.angle_alpha   90.00
_cell.angle_beta   90.00
_cell.angle_gamma   90.00
#
_symmetry.space_group_name_H-M   'P 1'
#
loop_
_entity.id
_entity.type
_entity.pdbx_description
1 polymer ?
#
loop_
_entity_poly.entity_id
_entity_poly.type
_entity_poly.pdbx_seq_one_letter_code
_entity_poly.pdbx_strand_id
1 'polypeptide(L)'
;MSSNEENHVAVGIFGSCVSRDTCEYWAECDPRVYVARQSSITRLNPMRDHAPASTALESEFQRKSYLGDARADAVKRLKGDDLNLILIDLVDERRGVWADQEGRYLTNSIEAFKLGIDAIARQKNYRFIEFGSDEHFDLWK
;
A
#
# COMPACT_ATOMS: atom_id res chain seq x y z
N MET A 1 -12.94 5.05 42.94
CA MET A 1 -13.00 5.62 41.60
C MET A 1 -12.41 4.57 40.66
N SER A 2 -13.28 3.90 39.91
CA SER A 2 -12.80 3.04 38.83
C SER A 2 -12.26 3.93 37.72
N SER A 3 -10.96 3.91 37.48
CA SER A 3 -10.42 4.40 36.24
C SER A 3 -11.09 3.59 35.12
N ASN A 4 -11.96 4.23 34.33
CA ASN A 4 -12.28 3.71 33.00
C ASN A 4 -10.98 3.70 32.25
N GLU A 5 -10.23 2.62 32.32
CA GLU A 5 -9.30 2.26 31.27
C GLU A 5 -10.18 2.00 30.05
N GLU A 6 -10.38 3.05 29.24
CA GLU A 6 -10.96 2.88 27.93
C GLU A 6 -10.12 1.80 27.24
N ASN A 7 -10.73 0.65 26.99
CA ASN A 7 -10.09 -0.46 26.29
C ASN A 7 -9.85 -0.04 24.83
N HIS A 8 -8.79 0.72 24.61
CA HIS A 8 -8.37 1.06 23.24
C HIS A 8 -7.79 -0.17 22.53
N VAL A 9 -8.24 -0.39 21.31
CA VAL A 9 -7.72 -1.41 20.42
C VAL A 9 -6.73 -0.75 19.47
N ALA A 10 -5.47 -1.05 19.62
CA ALA A 10 -4.42 -0.56 18.72
C ALA A 10 -4.55 -1.23 17.35
N VAL A 11 -4.87 -0.45 16.33
CA VAL A 11 -5.22 -0.92 14.99
C VAL A 11 -4.16 -0.51 13.97
N GLY A 12 -3.66 -1.48 13.21
CA GLY A 12 -2.95 -1.26 11.96
C GLY A 12 -3.91 -1.38 10.78
N ILE A 13 -3.73 -0.59 9.75
CA ILE A 13 -4.53 -0.63 8.54
C ILE A 13 -3.60 -0.89 7.36
N PHE A 14 -3.86 -1.99 6.66
CA PHE A 14 -3.29 -2.27 5.35
C PHE A 14 -4.42 -2.25 4.32
N GLY A 15 -4.59 -1.10 3.68
CA GLY A 15 -5.72 -0.91 2.79
C GLY A 15 -5.98 0.57 2.47
N SER A 16 -7.23 0.88 2.18
CA SER A 16 -7.68 2.18 1.72
C SER A 16 -8.27 3.05 2.82
N CYS A 17 -8.74 4.22 2.41
CA CYS A 17 -9.54 5.10 3.27
C CYS A 17 -10.83 4.42 3.78
N VAL A 18 -11.34 3.41 3.11
CA VAL A 18 -12.53 2.66 3.56
C VAL A 18 -12.27 2.03 4.93
N SER A 19 -11.16 1.29 5.07
CA SER A 19 -10.78 0.72 6.37
C SER A 19 -10.40 1.78 7.39
N ARG A 20 -9.70 2.84 6.98
CA ARG A 20 -9.36 3.96 7.87
C ARG A 20 -10.61 4.64 8.42
N ASP A 21 -11.58 4.95 7.56
CA ASP A 21 -12.79 5.67 7.94
C ASP A 21 -13.70 4.80 8.84
N THR A 22 -13.58 3.47 8.77
CA THR A 22 -14.26 2.55 9.69
C THR A 22 -13.90 2.85 11.15
N CYS A 23 -12.64 3.22 11.41
CA CYS A 23 -12.20 3.58 12.77
C CYS A 23 -12.89 4.82 13.34
N GLU A 24 -13.42 5.71 12.51
CA GLU A 24 -14.18 6.88 12.98
C GLU A 24 -15.52 6.51 13.61
N TYR A 25 -16.07 5.35 13.23
CA TYR A 25 -17.35 4.84 13.74
C TYR A 25 -17.19 3.79 14.84
N TRP A 26 -15.98 3.50 15.23
CA TRP A 26 -15.66 2.53 16.27
C TRP A 26 -14.90 3.22 17.41
N ALA A 27 -15.57 3.45 18.52
CA ALA A 27 -15.09 4.30 19.63
C ALA A 27 -13.78 3.80 20.25
N GLU A 28 -13.59 2.48 20.32
CA GLU A 28 -12.39 1.88 20.91
C GLU A 28 -11.21 1.79 19.94
N CYS A 29 -11.41 2.13 18.66
CA CYS A 29 -10.36 2.07 17.66
C CYS A 29 -9.30 3.15 17.86
N ASP A 30 -8.05 2.71 18.02
CA ASP A 30 -6.87 3.58 18.05
C ASP A 30 -6.00 3.25 16.81
N PRO A 31 -6.18 3.97 15.68
CA PRO A 31 -5.42 3.72 14.47
C PRO A 31 -3.99 4.23 14.61
N ARG A 32 -3.02 3.32 14.62
CA ARG A 32 -1.61 3.63 14.82
C ARG A 32 -0.77 3.57 13.55
N VAL A 33 -1.10 2.66 12.66
CA VAL A 33 -0.38 2.46 11.40
C VAL A 33 -1.37 2.44 10.26
N TYR A 34 -1.12 3.28 9.25
CA TYR A 34 -1.92 3.31 8.03
C TYR A 34 -1.01 3.12 6.82
N VAL A 35 -1.09 1.96 6.18
CA VAL A 35 -0.39 1.62 4.94
C VAL A 35 -1.40 1.62 3.80
N ALA A 36 -1.34 2.64 2.97
CA ALA A 36 -2.20 2.83 1.81
C ALA A 36 -1.41 2.71 0.50
N ARG A 37 -2.11 2.53 -0.60
CA ARG A 37 -1.57 2.56 -1.96
C ARG A 37 -0.56 1.46 -2.26
N GLN A 38 -0.59 0.38 -1.52
CA GLN A 38 0.39 -0.69 -1.63
C GLN A 38 -0.29 -2.04 -1.85
N SER A 39 0.06 -2.71 -2.96
CA SER A 39 -0.28 -4.12 -3.18
C SER A 39 0.63 -5.02 -2.34
N SER A 40 0.08 -6.11 -1.84
CA SER A 40 0.87 -7.13 -1.15
C SER A 40 1.91 -7.81 -2.06
N ILE A 41 1.72 -7.74 -3.38
CA ILE A 41 2.65 -8.32 -4.36
C ILE A 41 3.99 -7.59 -4.37
N THR A 42 4.01 -6.28 -4.13
CA THR A 42 5.27 -5.50 -4.17
C THR A 42 6.32 -6.02 -3.20
N ARG A 43 5.91 -6.66 -2.10
CA ARG A 43 6.82 -7.27 -1.12
C ARG A 43 7.70 -8.39 -1.70
N LEU A 44 7.28 -9.02 -2.78
CA LEU A 44 8.01 -10.14 -3.38
C LEU A 44 9.32 -9.67 -4.04
N ASN A 45 9.29 -8.53 -4.71
CA ASN A 45 10.48 -7.91 -5.31
C ASN A 45 10.18 -6.43 -5.62
N PRO A 46 10.32 -5.52 -4.65
CA PRO A 46 9.97 -4.12 -4.83
C PRO A 46 10.93 -3.38 -5.78
N MET A 47 10.39 -2.42 -6.54
CA MET A 47 11.21 -1.62 -7.47
C MET A 47 12.25 -0.75 -6.78
N ARG A 48 12.02 -0.32 -5.54
CA ARG A 48 12.93 0.55 -4.78
C ARG A 48 13.36 1.78 -5.57
N ASP A 49 14.65 2.01 -5.68
CA ASP A 49 15.23 3.17 -6.38
C ASP A 49 15.08 3.10 -7.92
N HIS A 50 14.59 1.97 -8.45
CA HIS A 50 14.26 1.82 -9.87
C HIS A 50 12.85 2.31 -10.22
N ALA A 51 12.04 2.60 -9.22
CA ALA A 51 10.73 3.22 -9.43
C ALA A 51 10.88 4.64 -9.95
N PRO A 52 9.90 5.17 -10.73
CA PRO A 52 9.92 6.57 -11.14
C PRO A 52 10.08 7.53 -9.96
N ALA A 53 10.83 8.62 -10.16
CA ALA A 53 11.07 9.61 -9.11
C ALA A 53 9.76 10.26 -8.64
N SER A 54 9.64 10.50 -7.34
CA SER A 54 8.43 11.02 -6.69
C SER A 54 8.31 12.55 -6.65
N THR A 55 9.24 13.26 -7.28
CA THR A 55 9.38 14.73 -7.16
C THR A 55 8.17 15.51 -7.65
N ALA A 56 7.40 14.98 -8.59
CA ALA A 56 6.18 15.62 -9.10
C ALA A 56 4.95 15.46 -8.19
N LEU A 57 5.04 14.68 -7.11
CA LEU A 57 3.97 14.54 -6.13
C LEU A 57 4.05 15.71 -5.12
N GLU A 58 2.97 16.47 -5.02
CA GLU A 58 2.92 17.66 -4.17
C GLU A 58 2.62 17.32 -2.70
N SER A 59 1.74 16.34 -2.47
CA SER A 59 1.33 15.94 -1.13
C SER A 59 2.37 15.06 -0.45
N GLU A 60 2.70 15.37 0.81
CA GLU A 60 3.57 14.54 1.63
C GLU A 60 3.00 13.13 1.82
N PHE A 61 1.68 13.02 2.04
CA PHE A 61 1.01 11.73 2.13
C PHE A 61 1.18 10.91 0.86
N GLN A 62 1.00 11.52 -0.31
CA GLN A 62 1.18 10.84 -1.60
C GLN A 62 2.63 10.39 -1.78
N ARG A 63 3.61 11.24 -1.48
CA ARG A 63 5.03 10.86 -1.57
C ARG A 63 5.37 9.70 -0.64
N LYS A 64 4.94 9.77 0.61
CA LYS A 64 5.18 8.70 1.60
C LYS A 64 4.53 7.38 1.19
N SER A 65 3.29 7.43 0.72
CA SER A 65 2.58 6.23 0.27
C SER A 65 3.26 5.59 -0.95
N TYR A 66 3.62 6.39 -1.93
CA TYR A 66 4.31 5.93 -3.13
C TYR A 66 5.70 5.34 -2.81
N LEU A 67 6.50 6.02 -2.02
CA LEU A 67 7.83 5.53 -1.62
C LEU A 67 7.72 4.29 -0.73
N GLY A 68 6.71 4.22 0.11
CA GLY A 68 6.41 3.04 0.91
C GLY A 68 6.11 1.81 0.03
N ASP A 69 5.32 2.00 -1.02
CA ASP A 69 5.05 0.96 -2.02
C ASP A 69 6.31 0.54 -2.78
N ALA A 70 7.07 1.51 -3.27
CA ALA A 70 8.33 1.24 -3.99
C ALA A 70 9.34 0.45 -3.13
N ARG A 71 9.29 0.59 -1.82
CA ARG A 71 10.15 -0.12 -0.85
C ARG A 71 9.48 -1.34 -0.23
N ALA A 72 8.19 -1.55 -0.48
CA ALA A 72 7.36 -2.58 0.14
C ALA A 72 7.46 -2.58 1.67
N ASP A 73 7.25 -1.43 2.30
CA ASP A 73 7.49 -1.21 3.72
C ASP A 73 6.35 -1.65 4.66
N ALA A 74 5.23 -2.15 4.10
CA ALA A 74 4.03 -2.50 4.86
C ALA A 74 4.32 -3.43 6.05
N VAL A 75 5.01 -4.52 5.82
CA VAL A 75 5.31 -5.52 6.87
C VAL A 75 6.18 -4.89 7.96
N LYS A 76 7.18 -4.10 7.59
CA LYS A 76 8.05 -3.41 8.54
C LYS A 76 7.26 -2.45 9.42
N ARG A 77 6.37 -1.66 8.82
CA ARG A 77 5.55 -0.68 9.54
C ARG A 77 4.55 -1.36 10.48
N LEU A 78 3.86 -2.40 10.00
CA LEU A 78 2.88 -3.13 10.81
C LEU A 78 3.52 -3.91 11.95
N LYS A 79 4.74 -4.40 11.79
CA LYS A 79 5.50 -5.07 12.86
C LYS A 79 6.21 -4.12 13.81
N GLY A 80 6.44 -2.89 13.41
CA GLY A 80 7.15 -1.88 14.20
C GLY A 80 6.32 -1.27 15.30
N ASP A 81 5.02 -1.56 15.35
CA ASP A 81 4.08 -1.09 16.36
C ASP A 81 3.44 -2.27 17.11
N ASP A 82 3.01 -2.03 18.34
CA ASP A 82 2.31 -3.05 19.15
C ASP A 82 0.82 -2.99 18.85
N LEU A 83 0.39 -3.79 17.88
CA LEU A 83 -0.97 -3.78 17.37
C LEU A 83 -1.77 -4.95 17.91
N ASN A 84 -3.04 -4.68 18.25
CA ASN A 84 -4.01 -5.71 18.65
C ASN A 84 -4.75 -6.28 17.44
N LEU A 85 -4.91 -5.48 16.38
CA LEU A 85 -5.70 -5.84 15.21
C LEU A 85 -5.11 -5.21 13.96
N ILE A 86 -5.20 -5.92 12.84
CA ILE A 86 -4.91 -5.39 11.51
C ILE A 86 -6.17 -5.49 10.66
N LEU A 87 -6.63 -4.34 10.16
CA LEU A 87 -7.69 -4.26 9.16
C LEU A 87 -7.07 -4.31 7.76
N ILE A 88 -7.62 -5.15 6.91
CA ILE A 88 -7.17 -5.32 5.53
C ILE A 88 -8.34 -5.12 4.59
N ASP A 89 -8.14 -4.33 3.52
CA ASP A 89 -9.05 -4.30 2.38
C ASP A 89 -8.26 -4.43 1.06
N LEU A 90 -8.95 -4.79 -0.01
CA LEU A 90 -8.37 -5.06 -1.31
C LEU A 90 -8.56 -3.91 -2.32
N VAL A 91 -8.88 -2.71 -1.86
CA VAL A 91 -9.14 -1.57 -2.77
C VAL A 91 -7.87 -1.21 -3.57
N ASP A 92 -6.74 -1.13 -2.90
CA ASP A 92 -5.47 -0.83 -3.56
C ASP A 92 -4.99 -2.01 -4.43
N GLU A 93 -5.27 -3.25 -4.03
CA GLU A 93 -4.98 -4.45 -4.80
C GLU A 93 -5.70 -4.48 -6.16
N ARG A 94 -6.93 -3.97 -6.20
CA ARG A 94 -7.78 -3.95 -7.41
C ARG A 94 -7.20 -3.11 -8.55
N ARG A 95 -6.25 -2.24 -8.28
CA ARG A 95 -5.63 -1.38 -9.30
C ARG A 95 -4.61 -2.12 -10.17
N GLY A 96 -4.19 -3.30 -9.77
CA GLY A 96 -3.15 -4.07 -10.44
C GLY A 96 -1.74 -3.62 -10.08
N VAL A 97 -0.77 -4.24 -10.70
CA VAL A 97 0.66 -4.07 -10.41
C VAL A 97 1.44 -3.97 -11.70
N TRP A 98 2.43 -3.09 -11.73
CA TRP A 98 3.44 -3.04 -12.77
C TRP A 98 4.63 -3.93 -12.41
N ALA A 99 5.13 -4.68 -13.39
CA ALA A 99 6.38 -5.42 -13.30
C ALA A 99 7.37 -4.88 -14.33
N ASP A 100 8.57 -4.53 -13.91
CA ASP A 100 9.64 -4.15 -14.84
C ASP A 100 10.29 -5.39 -15.47
N GLN A 101 11.28 -5.17 -16.34
CA GLN A 101 11.98 -6.27 -17.05
C GLN A 101 12.77 -7.19 -16.12
N GLU A 102 13.14 -6.71 -14.94
CA GLU A 102 13.83 -7.49 -13.91
C GLU A 102 12.87 -8.19 -12.95
N GLY A 103 11.55 -8.10 -13.20
CA GLY A 103 10.53 -8.69 -12.34
C GLY A 103 10.35 -7.97 -11.00
N ARG A 104 10.66 -6.67 -10.93
CA ARG A 104 10.38 -5.84 -9.77
C ARG A 104 9.01 -5.21 -9.88
N TYR A 105 8.32 -5.07 -8.76
CA TYR A 105 6.91 -4.69 -8.71
C TYR A 105 6.69 -3.30 -8.14
N LEU A 106 5.69 -2.62 -8.68
CA LEU A 106 5.16 -1.34 -8.20
C LEU A 106 3.65 -1.35 -8.36
N THR A 107 2.92 -0.93 -7.34
CA THR A 107 1.46 -0.84 -7.41
C THR A 107 1.03 0.20 -8.44
N ASN A 108 0.01 -0.12 -9.23
CA ASN A 108 -0.62 0.83 -10.15
C ASN A 108 -1.51 1.83 -9.38
N SER A 109 -0.88 2.60 -8.52
CA SER A 109 -1.54 3.59 -7.66
C SER A 109 -1.89 4.87 -8.42
N ILE A 110 -2.75 5.71 -7.83
CA ILE A 110 -3.03 7.05 -8.35
C ILE A 110 -1.74 7.88 -8.42
N GLU A 111 -0.86 7.70 -7.46
CA GLU A 111 0.43 8.37 -7.39
C GLU A 111 1.33 7.95 -8.56
N ALA A 112 1.43 6.66 -8.83
CA ALA A 112 2.17 6.15 -9.99
C ALA A 112 1.60 6.69 -11.31
N PHE A 113 0.28 6.77 -11.43
CA PHE A 113 -0.38 7.37 -12.58
C PHE A 113 -0.02 8.86 -12.74
N LYS A 114 -0.05 9.63 -11.66
CA LYS A 114 0.36 11.05 -11.68
C LYS A 114 1.81 11.25 -12.09
N LEU A 115 2.67 10.27 -11.82
CA LEU A 115 4.08 10.28 -12.23
C LEU A 115 4.30 9.82 -13.68
N GLY A 116 3.23 9.47 -14.40
CA GLY A 116 3.29 9.07 -15.80
C GLY A 116 3.71 7.62 -16.01
N ILE A 117 3.36 6.73 -15.09
CA ILE A 117 3.75 5.30 -15.15
C ILE A 117 3.36 4.65 -16.48
N ASP A 118 2.21 5.02 -17.07
CA ASP A 118 1.76 4.44 -18.35
C ASP A 118 2.73 4.72 -19.50
N ALA A 119 3.25 5.93 -19.57
CA ALA A 119 4.23 6.33 -20.58
C ALA A 119 5.60 5.67 -20.31
N ILE A 120 6.02 5.64 -19.05
CA ILE A 120 7.27 5.01 -18.63
C ILE A 120 7.23 3.51 -18.91
N ALA A 121 6.12 2.85 -18.59
CA ALA A 121 5.91 1.44 -18.81
C ALA A 121 6.01 1.06 -20.29
N ARG A 122 5.42 1.87 -21.18
CA ARG A 122 5.56 1.68 -22.64
C ARG A 122 7.00 1.84 -23.11
N GLN A 123 7.68 2.87 -22.63
CA GLN A 123 9.04 3.18 -23.01
C GLN A 123 10.04 2.11 -22.51
N LYS A 124 9.83 1.59 -21.30
CA LYS A 124 10.73 0.64 -20.63
C LYS A 124 10.24 -0.81 -20.69
N ASN A 125 9.17 -1.07 -21.44
CA ASN A 125 8.58 -2.41 -21.58
C ASN A 125 8.20 -3.04 -20.23
N TYR A 126 7.53 -2.28 -19.35
CA TYR A 126 6.93 -2.85 -18.15
C TYR A 126 5.70 -3.66 -18.54
N ARG A 127 5.46 -4.70 -17.79
CA ARG A 127 4.28 -5.55 -17.94
C ARG A 127 3.25 -5.19 -16.87
N PHE A 128 1.99 -5.08 -17.27
CA PHE A 128 0.89 -4.88 -16.35
C PHE A 128 0.30 -6.21 -15.91
N ILE A 129 0.12 -6.38 -14.60
CA ILE A 129 -0.51 -7.54 -13.98
C ILE A 129 -1.87 -7.10 -13.50
N GLU A 130 -2.90 -7.53 -14.22
CA GLU A 130 -4.29 -7.16 -13.93
C GLU A 130 -4.79 -7.89 -12.69
N PHE A 131 -5.51 -7.16 -11.83
CA PHE A 131 -6.20 -7.75 -10.69
C PHE A 131 -7.16 -8.85 -11.13
N GLY A 132 -7.13 -9.98 -10.46
CA GLY A 132 -7.99 -11.13 -10.76
C GLY A 132 -7.51 -12.00 -11.92
N SER A 133 -6.38 -11.67 -12.58
CA SER A 133 -5.74 -12.58 -13.52
C SER A 133 -5.12 -13.78 -12.79
N ASP A 134 -4.88 -14.86 -13.49
CA ASP A 134 -4.21 -16.04 -12.91
C ASP A 134 -2.85 -15.68 -12.34
N GLU A 135 -2.08 -14.86 -13.05
CA GLU A 135 -0.79 -14.39 -12.57
C GLU A 135 -0.90 -13.56 -11.31
N HIS A 136 -1.86 -12.62 -11.25
CA HIS A 136 -2.09 -11.82 -10.05
C HIS A 136 -2.39 -12.72 -8.85
N PHE A 137 -3.29 -13.67 -9.02
CA PHE A 137 -3.66 -14.59 -7.96
C PHE A 137 -2.49 -15.46 -7.51
N ASP A 138 -1.67 -15.95 -8.44
CA ASP A 138 -0.49 -16.76 -8.12
C ASP A 138 0.57 -16.00 -7.32
N LEU A 139 0.73 -14.71 -7.60
CA LEU A 139 1.66 -13.84 -6.86
C LEU A 139 1.09 -13.41 -5.49
N TRP A 140 -0.23 -13.27 -5.41
CA TRP A 140 -0.90 -12.75 -4.22
C TRP A 140 -1.01 -13.79 -3.09
N LYS A 141 -1.23 -15.05 -3.42
CA LYS A 141 -1.35 -16.15 -2.45
C LYS A 141 0.03 -16.56 -1.88
#